data_ed172511f043d00d37aaf57d1e24afb5
#
_entry.id   ed172511f043d00d37aaf57d1e24afb5
#
_cell.length_a   1.000
_cell.length_b   1.000
_cell.length_c   1.000
_cell.angle_alpha   90.00
_cell.angle_beta   90.00
_cell.angle_gamma   90.00
#
_symmetry.space_group_name_H-M   'P 1'
#
loop_
_entity.id
_entity.type
_entity.pdbx_description
1 polymer ?
#
loop_
_entity_poly.entity_id
_entity_poly.type
_entity_poly.pdbx_seq_one_letter_code
_entity_poly.pdbx_strand_id
1 'polypeptide(L)'
;MEEETKYFVLKQKAVPEVLLKVVEAKKLIDSERAITIQEATDRVGISRSSFYKYKDDIFPFHDNAKGKTITLVLQMDDEQGLLSDLLHIVAVYKANILTIHQSIPVGNVATLTMSVEVRANTGNISKMVEEMEANQGVHYVKIIARE
;
A
#
# COMPACT_ATOMS: atom_id res chain seq x y z
N MET A 1 25.86 6.22 16.72
CA MET A 1 25.13 4.94 16.79
C MET A 1 23.73 5.17 16.28
N GLU A 2 23.38 4.51 15.19
CA GLU A 2 22.02 4.56 14.70
C GLU A 2 21.15 3.64 15.55
N GLU A 3 20.09 4.18 16.15
CA GLU A 3 19.10 3.37 16.83
C GLU A 3 18.24 2.65 15.79
N GLU A 4 18.18 1.32 15.89
CA GLU A 4 17.26 0.53 15.07
C GLU A 4 15.82 0.90 15.43
N THR A 5 15.04 1.36 14.46
CA THR A 5 13.64 1.63 14.66
C THR A 5 12.87 0.31 14.72
N LYS A 6 12.24 0.02 15.84
CA LYS A 6 11.42 -1.17 16.03
C LYS A 6 9.94 -0.81 16.06
N TYR A 7 9.13 -1.66 15.43
CA TYR A 7 7.68 -1.50 15.38
C TYR A 7 7.00 -2.66 16.08
N PHE A 8 5.91 -2.36 16.75
CA PHE A 8 5.03 -3.37 17.34
C PHE A 8 3.66 -3.23 16.70
N VAL A 9 3.05 -4.35 16.32
CA VAL A 9 1.70 -4.38 15.77
C VAL A 9 0.74 -4.78 16.85
N LEU A 10 -0.27 -3.94 17.09
CA LEU A 10 -1.28 -4.14 18.13
C LEU A 10 -2.68 -4.14 17.51
N LYS A 11 -3.55 -4.98 18.05
CA LYS A 11 -4.98 -4.86 17.74
C LYS A 11 -5.51 -3.57 18.40
N GLN A 12 -6.48 -2.94 17.77
CA GLN A 12 -7.06 -1.68 18.27
C GLN A 12 -7.47 -1.75 19.74
N LYS A 13 -8.04 -2.88 20.17
CA LYS A 13 -8.49 -3.06 21.56
C LYS A 13 -7.35 -3.00 22.59
N ALA A 14 -6.11 -3.24 22.17
CA ALA A 14 -4.93 -3.20 23.04
C ALA A 14 -4.24 -1.84 23.05
N VAL A 15 -4.67 -0.92 22.19
CA VAL A 15 -4.07 0.41 22.08
C VAL A 15 -4.66 1.35 23.15
N PRO A 16 -3.82 2.05 23.93
CA PRO A 16 -4.32 3.05 24.88
C PRO A 16 -5.18 4.12 24.19
N GLU A 17 -6.21 4.59 24.87
CA GLU A 17 -7.20 5.52 24.33
C GLU A 17 -6.55 6.82 23.81
N VAL A 18 -5.55 7.36 24.50
CA VAL A 18 -4.87 8.57 24.07
C VAL A 18 -4.25 8.42 22.69
N LEU A 19 -3.68 7.26 22.38
CA LEU A 19 -3.07 6.99 21.07
C LEU A 19 -4.12 6.86 19.98
N LEU A 20 -5.27 6.26 20.26
CA LEU A 20 -6.38 6.21 19.31
C LEU A 20 -6.91 7.61 18.99
N LYS A 21 -6.98 8.47 19.99
CA LYS A 21 -7.40 9.87 19.82
C LYS A 21 -6.40 10.68 19.02
N VAL A 22 -5.11 10.40 19.16
CA VAL A 22 -4.09 11.02 18.31
C VAL A 22 -4.31 10.64 16.84
N VAL A 23 -4.62 9.38 16.55
CA VAL A 23 -4.93 8.93 15.20
C VAL A 23 -6.19 9.63 14.65
N GLU A 24 -7.24 9.77 15.47
CA GLU A 24 -8.46 10.49 15.07
C GLU A 24 -8.17 11.97 14.77
N ALA A 25 -7.39 12.63 15.60
CA ALA A 25 -7.01 14.03 15.38
C ALA A 25 -6.21 14.17 14.08
N LYS A 26 -5.28 13.27 13.78
CA LYS A 26 -4.54 13.28 12.52
C LYS A 26 -5.47 13.12 11.31
N LYS A 27 -6.48 12.26 11.38
CA LYS A 27 -7.47 12.08 10.32
C LYS A 27 -8.27 13.36 10.09
N LEU A 28 -8.65 14.06 11.16
CA LEU A 28 -9.37 15.32 11.03
C LEU A 28 -8.51 16.39 10.33
N ILE A 29 -7.25 16.48 10.70
CA ILE A 29 -6.30 17.44 10.08
C ILE A 29 -6.12 17.13 8.59
N ASP A 30 -5.99 15.87 8.23
CA ASP A 30 -5.78 15.45 6.85
C ASP A 30 -7.04 15.61 5.98
N SER A 31 -8.23 15.45 6.56
CA SER A 31 -9.49 15.48 5.83
C SER A 31 -10.14 16.85 5.76
N GLU A 32 -9.87 17.74 6.72
CA GLU A 32 -10.48 19.08 6.80
C GLU A 32 -9.42 20.17 6.63
N ARG A 33 -9.45 20.88 5.50
CA ARG A 33 -8.44 21.89 5.15
C ARG A 33 -8.35 23.09 6.10
N ALA A 34 -9.44 23.43 6.76
CA ALA A 34 -9.51 24.63 7.58
C ALA A 34 -9.36 24.35 9.08
N ILE A 35 -9.15 23.11 9.48
CA ILE A 35 -9.04 22.76 10.89
C ILE A 35 -7.60 23.01 11.42
N THR A 36 -7.52 23.59 12.61
CA THR A 36 -6.26 23.76 13.31
C THR A 36 -5.97 22.54 14.19
N ILE A 37 -4.71 22.38 14.61
CA ILE A 37 -4.34 21.33 15.56
C ILE A 37 -5.14 21.50 16.87
N GLN A 38 -5.33 22.72 17.33
CA GLN A 38 -6.12 22.98 18.54
C GLN A 38 -7.58 22.50 18.39
N GLU A 39 -8.20 22.79 17.25
CA GLU A 39 -9.57 22.34 16.98
C GLU A 39 -9.66 20.82 16.91
N ALA A 40 -8.71 20.17 16.23
CA ALA A 40 -8.70 18.72 16.09
C ALA A 40 -8.53 18.05 17.46
N THR A 41 -7.58 18.51 18.27
CA THR A 41 -7.34 17.94 19.60
C THR A 41 -8.51 18.20 20.55
N ASP A 42 -9.14 19.38 20.47
CA ASP A 42 -10.34 19.68 21.26
C ASP A 42 -11.50 18.76 20.91
N ARG A 43 -11.72 18.49 19.62
CA ARG A 43 -12.80 17.60 19.17
C ARG A 43 -12.65 16.17 19.69
N VAL A 44 -11.42 15.66 19.73
CA VAL A 44 -11.18 14.29 20.19
C VAL A 44 -10.92 14.21 21.71
N GLY A 45 -10.74 15.36 22.36
CA GLY A 45 -10.61 15.44 23.83
C GLY A 45 -9.23 15.10 24.36
N ILE A 46 -8.16 15.52 23.67
CA ILE A 46 -6.78 15.41 24.16
C ILE A 46 -6.09 16.76 24.16
N SER A 47 -5.00 16.86 24.91
CA SER A 47 -4.18 18.08 24.90
C SER A 47 -3.30 18.14 23.66
N ARG A 48 -2.90 19.35 23.26
CA ARG A 48 -1.92 19.54 22.18
C ARG A 48 -0.59 18.85 22.51
N SER A 49 -0.16 18.90 23.77
CA SER A 49 1.08 18.26 24.17
C SER A 49 1.04 16.74 23.97
N SER A 50 -0.07 16.07 24.27
CA SER A 50 -0.25 14.65 23.97
C SER A 50 -0.21 14.37 22.48
N PHE A 51 -0.84 15.23 21.69
CA PHE A 51 -0.82 15.10 20.23
C PHE A 51 0.61 15.20 19.69
N TYR A 52 1.35 16.25 20.06
CA TYR A 52 2.72 16.45 19.59
C TYR A 52 3.68 15.34 20.05
N LYS A 53 3.43 14.78 21.24
CA LYS A 53 4.26 13.70 21.77
C LYS A 53 4.19 12.42 20.92
N TYR A 54 3.02 12.09 20.37
CA TYR A 54 2.77 10.82 19.72
C TYR A 54 2.46 10.89 18.22
N LYS A 55 2.31 12.09 17.65
CA LYS A 55 1.84 12.24 16.26
C LYS A 55 2.66 11.51 15.20
N ASP A 56 3.96 11.38 15.42
CA ASP A 56 4.87 10.72 14.48
C ASP A 56 5.14 9.26 14.85
N ASP A 57 4.64 8.82 16.01
CA ASP A 57 4.92 7.50 16.56
C ASP A 57 3.75 6.52 16.40
N ILE A 58 2.59 7.00 15.98
CA ILE A 58 1.43 6.15 15.76
C ILE A 58 0.75 6.46 14.44
N PHE A 59 0.44 5.40 13.70
CA PHE A 59 -0.28 5.48 12.43
C PHE A 59 -1.07 4.19 12.22
N PRO A 60 -2.19 4.23 11.47
CA PRO A 60 -2.95 3.02 11.18
C PRO A 60 -2.13 2.05 10.34
N PHE A 61 -2.17 0.78 10.70
CA PHE A 61 -1.60 -0.28 9.88
C PHE A 61 -2.69 -0.79 8.93
N HIS A 62 -2.46 -0.60 7.64
CA HIS A 62 -3.43 -0.98 6.63
C HIS A 62 -3.22 -2.44 6.21
N ASP A 63 -3.86 -3.35 6.91
CA ASP A 63 -3.81 -4.79 6.63
C ASP A 63 -5.20 -5.34 6.31
N ASN A 64 -6.06 -4.55 5.70
CA ASN A 64 -7.41 -5.04 5.50
C ASN A 64 -7.92 -4.87 4.08
N ALA A 65 -9.09 -5.42 3.83
CA ALA A 65 -9.72 -5.50 2.52
C ALA A 65 -10.04 -4.14 1.87
N LYS A 66 -9.90 -3.04 2.61
CA LYS A 66 -10.13 -1.70 2.06
C LYS A 66 -8.79 -1.04 1.77
N GLY A 67 -8.35 -1.09 0.54
CA GLY A 67 -7.15 -0.40 0.12
C GLY A 67 -5.85 -1.14 0.42
N LYS A 68 -5.88 -2.46 0.36
CA LYS A 68 -4.67 -3.27 0.44
C LYS A 68 -3.80 -3.03 -0.79
N THR A 69 -2.52 -2.77 -0.56
CA THR A 69 -1.55 -2.61 -1.64
C THR A 69 -0.69 -3.86 -1.75
N ILE A 70 -0.53 -4.36 -2.97
CA ILE A 70 0.33 -5.50 -3.28
C ILE A 70 1.38 -5.03 -4.27
N THR A 71 2.64 -5.36 -4.01
CA THR A 71 3.73 -5.11 -4.94
C THR A 71 4.16 -6.41 -5.60
N LEU A 72 4.15 -6.40 -6.91
CA LEU A 72 4.53 -7.52 -7.76
C LEU A 72 5.83 -7.21 -8.46
N VAL A 73 6.72 -8.21 -8.53
CA VAL A 73 7.92 -8.16 -9.38
C VAL A 73 7.84 -9.32 -10.35
N LEU A 74 8.06 -9.04 -11.61
CA LEU A 74 8.06 -10.06 -12.65
C LEU A 74 9.20 -9.85 -13.63
N GLN A 75 9.68 -10.95 -14.19
CA GLN A 75 10.60 -10.92 -15.34
C GLN A 75 9.85 -11.31 -16.58
N MET A 76 10.08 -10.54 -17.63
CA MET A 76 9.43 -10.78 -18.92
C MET A 76 10.42 -10.54 -20.07
N ASP A 77 10.14 -11.19 -21.19
CA ASP A 77 10.89 -10.94 -22.41
C ASP A 77 10.62 -9.51 -22.91
N ASP A 78 11.60 -8.90 -23.54
CA ASP A 78 11.44 -7.60 -24.19
C ASP A 78 10.73 -7.80 -25.53
N GLU A 79 9.42 -7.99 -25.47
CA GLU A 79 8.57 -8.18 -26.63
C GLU A 79 7.51 -7.09 -26.73
N GLN A 80 7.28 -6.60 -27.92
CA GLN A 80 6.26 -5.61 -28.18
C GLN A 80 4.86 -6.18 -27.85
N GLY A 81 4.08 -5.41 -27.08
CA GLY A 81 2.72 -5.79 -26.71
C GLY A 81 2.63 -6.61 -25.43
N LEU A 82 3.72 -7.19 -24.93
CA LEU A 82 3.69 -8.01 -23.70
C LEU A 82 3.27 -7.21 -22.49
N LEU A 83 3.81 -6.01 -22.30
CA LEU A 83 3.42 -5.13 -21.20
C LEU A 83 1.92 -4.80 -21.27
N SER A 84 1.41 -4.49 -22.45
CA SER A 84 -0.02 -4.24 -22.67
C SER A 84 -0.88 -5.43 -22.24
N ASP A 85 -0.47 -6.65 -22.58
CA ASP A 85 -1.20 -7.86 -22.21
C ASP A 85 -1.26 -8.01 -20.69
N LEU A 86 -0.15 -7.77 -20.00
CA LEU A 86 -0.09 -7.83 -18.53
C LEU A 86 -0.98 -6.77 -17.88
N LEU A 87 -0.95 -5.55 -18.38
CA LEU A 87 -1.81 -4.47 -17.88
C LEU A 87 -3.29 -4.80 -18.10
N HIS A 88 -3.63 -5.44 -19.22
CA HIS A 88 -4.99 -5.86 -19.49
C HIS A 88 -5.47 -6.91 -18.48
N ILE A 89 -4.63 -7.87 -18.15
CA ILE A 89 -4.95 -8.88 -17.12
C ILE A 89 -5.28 -8.19 -15.79
N VAL A 90 -4.43 -7.24 -15.36
CA VAL A 90 -4.67 -6.47 -14.13
C VAL A 90 -6.02 -5.75 -14.19
N ALA A 91 -6.35 -5.14 -15.34
CA ALA A 91 -7.61 -4.43 -15.53
C ALA A 91 -8.82 -5.36 -15.46
N VAL A 92 -8.72 -6.56 -16.05
CA VAL A 92 -9.81 -7.57 -16.00
C VAL A 92 -10.13 -7.96 -14.57
N TYR A 93 -9.11 -8.08 -13.71
CA TYR A 93 -9.30 -8.38 -12.30
C TYR A 93 -9.69 -7.18 -11.46
N LYS A 94 -9.82 -6.01 -12.07
CA LYS A 94 -10.22 -4.75 -11.40
C LYS A 94 -9.29 -4.33 -10.26
N ALA A 95 -8.00 -4.66 -10.38
CA ALA A 95 -6.97 -4.10 -9.53
C ALA A 95 -6.57 -2.73 -10.06
N ASN A 96 -6.31 -1.79 -9.16
CA ASN A 96 -5.92 -0.43 -9.54
C ASN A 96 -4.40 -0.29 -9.48
N ILE A 97 -3.80 0.07 -10.62
CA ILE A 97 -2.35 0.25 -10.70
C ILE A 97 -1.98 1.58 -10.05
N LEU A 98 -1.13 1.53 -9.03
CA LEU A 98 -0.64 2.72 -8.33
C LEU A 98 0.71 3.16 -8.89
N THR A 99 1.63 2.23 -9.05
CA THR A 99 2.96 2.50 -9.61
C THR A 99 3.35 1.39 -10.56
N ILE A 100 4.17 1.75 -11.54
CA ILE A 100 4.74 0.80 -12.48
C ILE A 100 6.15 1.28 -12.84
N HIS A 101 7.10 0.35 -12.81
CA HIS A 101 8.49 0.61 -13.21
C HIS A 101 9.02 -0.56 -14.01
N GLN A 102 9.52 -0.27 -15.18
CA GLN A 102 10.17 -1.27 -16.02
C GLN A 102 11.65 -0.93 -16.16
N SER A 103 12.50 -1.90 -15.89
CA SER A 103 13.94 -1.73 -16.08
C SER A 103 14.30 -1.70 -17.58
N ILE A 104 15.46 -1.14 -17.88
CA ILE A 104 16.03 -1.25 -19.22
C ILE A 104 16.35 -2.73 -19.46
N PRO A 105 15.93 -3.31 -20.61
CA PRO A 105 16.18 -4.72 -20.88
C PRO A 105 17.67 -5.07 -20.92
N VAL A 106 18.03 -6.19 -20.31
CA VAL A 106 19.37 -6.78 -20.36
C VAL A 106 19.23 -8.19 -20.89
N GLY A 107 19.89 -8.50 -22.00
CA GLY A 107 19.77 -9.82 -22.63
C GLY A 107 18.34 -10.14 -23.07
N ASN A 108 17.63 -9.15 -23.57
CA ASN A 108 16.22 -9.23 -24.00
C ASN A 108 15.23 -9.56 -22.88
N VAL A 109 15.61 -9.37 -21.62
CA VAL A 109 14.75 -9.59 -20.46
C VAL A 109 14.64 -8.29 -19.66
N ALA A 110 13.42 -7.91 -19.31
CA ALA A 110 13.14 -6.76 -18.48
C ALA A 110 12.53 -7.20 -17.15
N THR A 111 12.75 -6.40 -16.11
CA THR A 111 12.09 -6.56 -14.82
C THR A 111 11.01 -5.51 -14.69
N LEU A 112 9.79 -5.92 -14.39
CA LEU A 112 8.66 -5.04 -14.15
C LEU A 112 8.30 -5.10 -12.67
N THR A 113 8.25 -3.93 -12.04
CA THR A 113 7.77 -3.77 -10.67
C THR A 113 6.48 -2.99 -10.70
N MET A 114 5.44 -3.51 -10.08
CA MET A 114 4.11 -2.93 -10.11
C MET A 114 3.47 -2.97 -8.73
N SER A 115 2.98 -1.84 -8.26
CA SER A 115 2.16 -1.78 -7.06
C SER A 115 0.70 -1.60 -7.46
N VAL A 116 -0.15 -2.46 -6.96
CA VAL A 116 -1.59 -2.44 -7.25
C VAL A 116 -2.40 -2.36 -5.97
N GLU A 117 -3.48 -1.62 -6.03
CA GLU A 117 -4.44 -1.52 -4.93
C GLU A 117 -5.54 -2.55 -5.14
N VAL A 118 -5.77 -3.36 -4.11
CA VAL A 118 -6.85 -4.35 -4.08
C VAL A 118 -8.05 -3.73 -3.38
N ARG A 119 -9.16 -3.62 -4.08
CA ARG A 119 -10.40 -3.05 -3.57
C ARG A 119 -11.45 -4.16 -3.38
N ALA A 120 -12.60 -3.80 -2.80
CA ALA A 120 -13.67 -4.77 -2.55
C ALA A 120 -14.16 -5.48 -3.81
N ASN A 121 -14.11 -4.79 -4.98
CA ASN A 121 -14.52 -5.35 -6.26
C ASN A 121 -13.40 -6.02 -7.06
N THR A 122 -12.19 -6.07 -6.51
CA THR A 122 -11.05 -6.73 -7.15
C THR A 122 -11.25 -8.24 -7.11
N GLY A 123 -10.95 -8.92 -8.20
CA GLY A 123 -11.03 -10.36 -8.29
C GLY A 123 -9.95 -11.08 -7.48
N ASN A 124 -9.81 -12.36 -7.72
CA ASN A 124 -8.86 -13.20 -6.99
C ASN A 124 -7.42 -12.92 -7.45
N ILE A 125 -6.61 -12.39 -6.55
CA ILE A 125 -5.22 -12.00 -6.86
C ILE A 125 -4.36 -13.23 -7.22
N SER A 126 -4.56 -14.37 -6.58
CA SER A 126 -3.80 -15.58 -6.91
C SER A 126 -4.06 -16.03 -8.34
N LYS A 127 -5.31 -15.96 -8.79
CA LYS A 127 -5.66 -16.26 -10.19
C LYS A 127 -5.08 -15.24 -11.16
N MET A 128 -5.10 -13.96 -10.79
CA MET A 128 -4.48 -12.91 -11.59
C MET A 128 -3.00 -13.18 -11.82
N VAL A 129 -2.27 -13.52 -10.75
CA VAL A 129 -0.85 -13.87 -10.81
C VAL A 129 -0.62 -15.10 -11.69
N GLU A 130 -1.45 -16.13 -11.54
CA GLU A 130 -1.38 -17.34 -12.38
C GLU A 130 -1.55 -17.02 -13.87
N GLU A 131 -2.53 -16.17 -14.21
CA GLU A 131 -2.74 -15.74 -15.60
C GLU A 131 -1.56 -14.94 -16.14
N MET A 132 -0.98 -14.07 -15.31
CA MET A 132 0.20 -13.32 -15.69
C MET A 132 1.39 -14.27 -15.96
N GLU A 133 1.59 -15.26 -15.10
CA GLU A 133 2.65 -16.27 -15.27
C GLU A 133 2.43 -17.15 -16.50
N ALA A 134 1.18 -17.44 -16.82
CA ALA A 134 0.81 -18.25 -17.98
C ALA A 134 0.98 -17.50 -19.30
N ASN A 135 1.13 -16.19 -19.28
CA ASN A 135 1.32 -15.40 -20.48
C ASN A 135 2.68 -15.71 -21.08
N GLN A 136 2.70 -16.00 -22.40
CA GLN A 136 3.95 -16.29 -23.08
C GLN A 136 4.90 -15.10 -23.00
N GLY A 137 6.16 -15.37 -22.63
CA GLY A 137 7.18 -14.33 -22.44
C GLY A 137 7.38 -13.91 -21.00
N VAL A 138 6.52 -14.32 -20.09
CA VAL A 138 6.67 -14.07 -18.65
C VAL A 138 7.42 -15.24 -18.01
N HIS A 139 8.54 -14.95 -17.33
CA HIS A 139 9.37 -15.97 -16.69
C HIS A 139 8.93 -16.29 -15.28
N TYR A 140 8.62 -15.28 -14.48
CA TYR A 140 8.04 -15.45 -13.15
C TYR A 140 7.29 -14.19 -12.72
N VAL A 141 6.39 -14.37 -11.76
CA VAL A 141 5.72 -13.29 -11.05
C VAL A 141 5.82 -13.58 -9.56
N LYS A 142 6.29 -12.61 -8.78
CA LYS A 142 6.41 -12.73 -7.32
C LYS A 142 5.72 -11.59 -6.63
N ILE A 143 5.00 -11.89 -5.55
CA ILE A 143 4.49 -10.89 -4.63
C ILE A 143 5.57 -10.62 -3.60
N ILE A 144 6.11 -9.39 -3.57
CA ILE A 144 7.22 -9.05 -2.67
C ILE A 144 6.78 -8.24 -1.45
N ALA A 145 5.61 -7.63 -1.50
CA ALA A 145 5.07 -6.85 -0.38
C ALA A 145 3.55 -6.87 -0.40
N ARG A 146 2.97 -6.83 0.80
CA ARG A 146 1.53 -6.69 1.04
C ARG A 146 1.32 -5.67 2.15
N GLU A 147 0.62 -4.61 1.85
CA GLU A 147 0.34 -3.53 2.82
C GLU A 147 -1.14 -3.22 2.93
#